data_56ea5f1fe4edaea04cdfaf1bba4f3a52
#
_entry.id   56ea5f1fe4edaea04cdfaf1bba4f3a52
#
_cell.length_a   1.000
_cell.length_b   1.000
_cell.length_c   1.000
_cell.angle_alpha   90.00
_cell.angle_beta   90.00
_cell.angle_gamma   90.00
#
_symmetry.space_group_name_H-M   'P 1'
#
loop_
_entity.id
_entity.type
_entity.pdbx_description
1 polymer ?
#
loop_
_entity_poly.entity_id
_entity_poly.type
_entity_poly.pdbx_seq_one_letter_code
_entity_poly.pdbx_strand_id
1 'polypeptide(L)'
;MSPSAAHPTTADVREYWNRHIHDLEITKHPVGSPGFFADLDQYHFEKLHHLLRLVDFSAYRGKRVLEVGCGAGTDLARFAKGGAVVTGVDVAASAIELARRNFQQQGLEADLREADGEHLPFADATFDLVYAHGVVQYTADGAALVNECRRVLQPGGEAVFQVYNRISWLNALSKLMKVPLEHEDAPVLKKYSAAEFRALLRGFSQVRIVEERFPVKSRLHGGWKGTMFNTFFVGTFNALPRSLVRRFGWHLLAFCRK
;
A
#
# COMPACT_ATOMS: atom_id res chain seq x y z
N MET A 1 -10.79 -32.71 -19.82
CA MET A 1 -10.42 -31.28 -19.98
C MET A 1 -10.85 -30.58 -18.72
N SER A 2 -9.95 -30.24 -17.81
CA SER A 2 -10.26 -29.41 -16.64
C SER A 2 -10.69 -28.04 -17.12
N PRO A 3 -11.74 -27.40 -16.56
CA PRO A 3 -12.11 -26.04 -16.91
C PRO A 3 -10.93 -25.14 -16.61
N SER A 4 -10.51 -24.34 -17.59
CA SER A 4 -9.54 -23.28 -17.41
C SER A 4 -10.07 -22.38 -16.27
N ALA A 5 -9.36 -22.29 -15.16
CA ALA A 5 -9.72 -21.38 -14.10
C ALA A 5 -9.79 -19.97 -14.71
N ALA A 6 -10.97 -19.36 -14.66
CA ALA A 6 -11.17 -18.00 -15.15
C ALA A 6 -10.19 -17.07 -14.40
N HIS A 7 -9.53 -16.16 -15.11
CA HIS A 7 -8.69 -15.16 -14.47
C HIS A 7 -9.55 -14.28 -13.56
N PRO A 8 -9.09 -13.98 -12.32
CA PRO A 8 -9.83 -13.09 -11.44
C PRO A 8 -10.10 -11.74 -12.10
N THR A 9 -11.31 -11.24 -11.91
CA THR A 9 -11.78 -9.96 -12.47
C THR A 9 -11.70 -8.85 -11.41
N THR A 10 -11.82 -7.59 -11.84
CA THR A 10 -11.98 -6.46 -10.92
C THR A 10 -13.22 -6.60 -10.04
N ALA A 11 -14.28 -7.29 -10.50
CA ALA A 11 -15.45 -7.58 -9.68
C ALA A 11 -15.12 -8.50 -8.50
N ASP A 12 -14.30 -9.55 -8.70
CA ASP A 12 -13.85 -10.44 -7.64
C ASP A 12 -12.98 -9.69 -6.62
N VAL A 13 -12.10 -8.80 -7.09
CA VAL A 13 -11.27 -7.93 -6.25
C VAL A 13 -12.14 -7.00 -5.41
N ARG A 14 -13.13 -6.35 -6.03
CA ARG A 14 -14.09 -5.46 -5.33
C ARG A 14 -14.86 -6.21 -4.26
N GLU A 15 -15.39 -7.39 -4.57
CA GLU A 15 -16.15 -8.20 -3.61
C GLU A 15 -15.29 -8.59 -2.41
N TYR A 16 -14.05 -9.01 -2.64
CA TYR A 16 -13.10 -9.34 -1.58
C TYR A 16 -12.85 -8.15 -0.66
N TRP A 17 -12.46 -6.99 -1.20
CA TRP A 17 -12.11 -5.82 -0.41
C TRP A 17 -13.30 -5.14 0.28
N ASN A 18 -14.51 -5.31 -0.22
CA ASN A 18 -15.72 -4.87 0.50
C ASN A 18 -15.95 -5.65 1.80
N ARG A 19 -15.42 -6.88 1.90
CA ARG A 19 -15.54 -7.74 3.08
C ARG A 19 -14.32 -7.73 3.98
N HIS A 20 -13.16 -7.31 3.46
CA HIS A 20 -11.88 -7.38 4.16
C HIS A 20 -11.29 -5.97 4.34
N ILE A 21 -11.39 -5.47 5.56
CA ILE A 21 -10.74 -4.21 5.94
C ILE A 21 -9.38 -4.55 6.55
N HIS A 22 -8.33 -3.88 6.10
CA HIS A 22 -6.98 -4.08 6.61
C HIS A 22 -6.88 -3.79 8.11
N ASP A 23 -6.08 -4.60 8.81
CA ASP A 23 -5.63 -4.36 10.18
C ASP A 23 -6.75 -4.18 11.23
N LEU A 24 -7.96 -4.76 11.03
CA LEU A 24 -9.06 -4.65 12.02
C LEU A 24 -8.72 -5.25 13.39
N GLU A 25 -7.88 -6.29 13.42
CA GLU A 25 -7.55 -7.04 14.64
C GLU A 25 -6.63 -6.28 15.61
N ILE A 26 -6.07 -5.14 15.18
CA ILE A 26 -5.13 -4.35 15.99
C ILE A 26 -5.82 -3.51 17.06
N THR A 27 -7.11 -3.27 16.95
CA THR A 27 -7.86 -2.39 17.83
C THR A 27 -9.05 -3.10 18.46
N LYS A 28 -9.40 -2.66 19.68
CA LYS A 28 -10.64 -3.07 20.38
C LYS A 28 -11.73 -2.01 20.24
N HIS A 29 -11.43 -0.88 19.63
CA HIS A 29 -12.40 0.18 19.41
C HIS A 29 -13.37 -0.21 18.29
N PRO A 30 -14.65 0.22 18.37
CA PRO A 30 -15.61 0.00 17.29
C PRO A 30 -15.11 0.58 15.96
N VAL A 31 -15.28 -0.18 14.87
CA VAL A 31 -14.87 0.24 13.53
C VAL A 31 -15.49 1.60 13.18
N GLY A 32 -14.66 2.52 12.72
CA GLY A 32 -15.07 3.87 12.35
C GLY A 32 -15.21 4.84 13.54
N SER A 33 -14.84 4.44 14.76
CA SER A 33 -14.75 5.37 15.91
C SER A 33 -13.42 6.14 15.90
N PRO A 34 -13.33 7.28 16.64
CA PRO A 34 -12.06 8.02 16.76
C PRO A 34 -10.90 7.17 17.28
N GLY A 35 -11.16 6.29 18.27
CA GLY A 35 -10.17 5.37 18.80
C GLY A 35 -9.69 4.36 17.77
N PHE A 36 -10.61 3.84 16.93
CA PHE A 36 -10.27 2.96 15.82
C PHE A 36 -9.27 3.62 14.85
N PHE A 37 -9.56 4.84 14.39
CA PHE A 37 -8.66 5.53 13.45
C PHE A 37 -7.32 5.94 14.08
N ALA A 38 -7.31 6.29 15.37
CA ALA A 38 -6.08 6.59 16.10
C ALA A 38 -5.16 5.35 16.19
N ASP A 39 -5.72 4.20 16.57
CA ASP A 39 -4.99 2.93 16.64
C ASP A 39 -4.49 2.50 15.25
N LEU A 40 -5.34 2.66 14.22
CA LEU A 40 -4.99 2.31 12.84
C LEU A 40 -3.84 3.18 12.33
N ASP A 41 -3.89 4.52 12.52
CA ASP A 41 -2.80 5.43 12.13
C ASP A 41 -1.50 5.08 12.85
N GLN A 42 -1.55 4.89 14.17
CA GLN A 42 -0.39 4.54 14.96
C GLN A 42 0.24 3.23 14.48
N TYR A 43 -0.56 2.17 14.35
CA TYR A 43 -0.07 0.87 13.92
C TYR A 43 0.48 0.91 12.49
N HIS A 44 -0.21 1.57 11.56
CA HIS A 44 0.20 1.70 10.17
C HIS A 44 1.61 2.31 10.08
N PHE A 45 1.87 3.43 10.75
CA PHE A 45 3.17 4.10 10.69
C PHE A 45 4.24 3.48 11.60
N GLU A 46 3.88 2.71 12.63
CA GLU A 46 4.82 1.83 13.32
C GLU A 46 5.28 0.68 12.41
N LYS A 47 4.33 0.00 11.77
CA LYS A 47 4.57 -1.10 10.83
C LYS A 47 5.33 -0.64 9.59
N LEU A 48 5.05 0.55 9.11
CA LEU A 48 5.56 1.16 7.87
C LEU A 48 6.40 2.43 8.14
N HIS A 49 7.14 2.46 9.25
CA HIS A 49 7.94 3.62 9.67
C HIS A 49 8.89 4.16 8.57
N HIS A 50 9.26 3.33 7.61
CA HIS A 50 10.06 3.75 6.45
C HIS A 50 9.33 4.75 5.54
N LEU A 51 7.98 4.76 5.53
CA LEU A 51 7.21 5.74 4.74
C LEU A 51 7.47 7.16 5.24
N LEU A 52 7.52 7.38 6.57
CA LEU A 52 7.79 8.71 7.16
C LEU A 52 9.19 9.26 6.80
N ARG A 53 10.11 8.38 6.40
CA ARG A 53 11.47 8.76 5.97
C ARG A 53 11.60 8.94 4.46
N LEU A 54 10.79 8.21 3.68
CA LEU A 54 10.91 8.14 2.22
C LEU A 54 9.91 9.03 1.49
N VAL A 55 8.74 9.28 2.11
CA VAL A 55 7.67 10.10 1.54
C VAL A 55 7.53 11.36 2.40
N ASP A 56 7.83 12.50 1.82
CA ASP A 56 7.55 13.79 2.46
C ASP A 56 6.09 14.19 2.17
N PHE A 57 5.18 13.83 3.09
CA PHE A 57 3.76 14.14 2.98
C PHE A 57 3.47 15.65 2.97
N SER A 58 4.40 16.49 3.38
CA SER A 58 4.25 17.96 3.40
C SER A 58 4.77 18.66 2.15
N ALA A 59 5.53 17.96 1.30
CA ALA A 59 6.10 18.52 0.07
C ALA A 59 5.05 18.92 -0.98
N TYR A 60 3.82 18.46 -0.82
CA TYR A 60 2.73 18.66 -1.78
C TYR A 60 1.71 19.71 -1.35
N ARG A 61 2.07 20.65 -0.48
CA ARG A 61 1.20 21.77 -0.08
C ARG A 61 0.66 22.52 -1.28
N GLY A 62 -0.68 22.66 -1.37
CA GLY A 62 -1.38 23.29 -2.48
C GLY A 62 -1.35 22.50 -3.81
N LYS A 63 -0.76 21.31 -3.82
CA LYS A 63 -0.70 20.40 -4.97
C LYS A 63 -1.86 19.41 -4.95
N ARG A 64 -2.25 18.93 -6.12
CA ARG A 64 -3.28 17.90 -6.27
C ARG A 64 -2.68 16.52 -6.15
N VAL A 65 -3.08 15.78 -5.12
CA VAL A 65 -2.61 14.43 -4.81
C VAL A 65 -3.76 13.45 -5.00
N LEU A 66 -3.53 12.39 -5.78
CA LEU A 66 -4.44 11.25 -5.90
C LEU A 66 -3.85 10.06 -5.15
N GLU A 67 -4.62 9.47 -4.24
CA GLU A 67 -4.33 8.14 -3.71
C GLU A 67 -5.25 7.11 -4.35
N VAL A 68 -4.66 6.09 -4.99
CA VAL A 68 -5.38 4.94 -5.57
C VAL A 68 -5.32 3.78 -4.59
N GLY A 69 -6.48 3.22 -4.24
CA GLY A 69 -6.64 2.24 -3.16
C GLY A 69 -6.43 2.88 -1.79
N CYS A 70 -7.15 3.97 -1.52
CA CYS A 70 -6.94 4.77 -0.31
C CYS A 70 -7.40 4.07 1.00
N GLY A 71 -8.13 2.96 0.92
CA GLY A 71 -8.60 2.24 2.08
C GLY A 71 -9.37 3.16 3.05
N ALA A 72 -9.00 3.13 4.34
CA ALA A 72 -9.55 4.02 5.37
C ALA A 72 -8.98 5.46 5.32
N GLY A 73 -8.19 5.80 4.31
CA GLY A 73 -7.63 7.14 4.10
C GLY A 73 -6.48 7.51 5.04
N THR A 74 -5.73 6.55 5.56
CA THR A 74 -4.67 6.80 6.56
C THR A 74 -3.50 7.59 5.95
N ASP A 75 -2.95 7.17 4.81
CA ASP A 75 -1.88 7.89 4.11
C ASP A 75 -2.40 9.21 3.52
N LEU A 76 -3.62 9.19 2.94
CA LEU A 76 -4.27 10.36 2.35
C LEU A 76 -4.46 11.50 3.36
N ALA A 77 -4.84 11.15 4.61
CA ALA A 77 -5.00 12.13 5.69
C ALA A 77 -3.67 12.83 6.03
N ARG A 78 -2.53 12.16 5.86
CA ARG A 78 -1.22 12.80 6.05
C ARG A 78 -0.90 13.82 4.97
N PHE A 79 -1.21 13.51 3.71
CA PHE A 79 -1.11 14.50 2.62
C PHE A 79 -2.03 15.70 2.85
N ALA A 80 -3.28 15.45 3.29
CA ALA A 80 -4.22 16.52 3.61
C ALA A 80 -3.71 17.42 4.76
N LYS A 81 -3.21 16.82 5.86
CA LYS A 81 -2.56 17.56 6.96
C LYS A 81 -1.31 18.32 6.50
N GLY A 82 -0.58 17.82 5.50
CA GLY A 82 0.52 18.51 4.83
C GLY A 82 0.08 19.71 3.99
N GLY A 83 -1.22 19.89 3.77
CA GLY A 83 -1.81 20.99 3.01
C GLY A 83 -2.00 20.70 1.51
N ALA A 84 -1.97 19.44 1.10
CA ALA A 84 -2.32 19.03 -0.25
C ALA A 84 -3.84 19.09 -0.47
N VAL A 85 -4.25 19.29 -1.74
CA VAL A 85 -5.62 19.07 -2.19
C VAL A 85 -5.74 17.60 -2.57
N VAL A 86 -6.44 16.82 -1.76
CA VAL A 86 -6.39 15.36 -1.86
C VAL A 86 -7.64 14.76 -2.49
N THR A 87 -7.43 13.75 -3.31
CA THR A 87 -8.46 12.88 -3.89
C THR A 87 -8.09 11.44 -3.55
N GLY A 88 -9.03 10.66 -3.05
CA GLY A 88 -8.87 9.23 -2.78
C GLY A 88 -9.85 8.40 -3.59
N VAL A 89 -9.36 7.33 -4.20
CA VAL A 89 -10.23 6.33 -4.83
C VAL A 89 -9.95 4.95 -4.27
N ASP A 90 -11.00 4.15 -4.15
CA ASP A 90 -10.91 2.73 -3.81
C ASP A 90 -11.99 1.96 -4.57
N VAL A 91 -11.72 0.70 -4.90
CA VAL A 91 -12.67 -0.18 -5.57
C VAL A 91 -13.78 -0.65 -4.62
N ALA A 92 -13.52 -0.61 -3.31
CA ALA A 92 -14.44 -1.02 -2.26
C ALA A 92 -15.23 0.17 -1.69
N ALA A 93 -16.56 0.13 -1.81
CA ALA A 93 -17.44 1.14 -1.23
C ALA A 93 -17.28 1.25 0.29
N SER A 94 -17.08 0.11 0.97
CA SER A 94 -16.85 0.07 2.43
C SER A 94 -15.59 0.83 2.86
N ALA A 95 -14.52 0.79 2.07
CA ALA A 95 -13.30 1.55 2.30
C ALA A 95 -13.54 3.05 2.17
N ILE A 96 -14.24 3.48 1.12
CA ILE A 96 -14.61 4.89 0.90
C ILE A 96 -15.48 5.44 2.03
N GLU A 97 -16.41 4.64 2.53
CA GLU A 97 -17.24 5.05 3.69
C GLU A 97 -16.39 5.25 4.95
N LEU A 98 -15.43 4.35 5.21
CA LEU A 98 -14.48 4.52 6.32
C LEU A 98 -13.58 5.75 6.13
N ALA A 99 -13.07 5.98 4.93
CA ALA A 99 -12.26 7.15 4.63
C ALA A 99 -13.04 8.45 4.87
N ARG A 100 -14.32 8.52 4.46
CA ARG A 100 -15.19 9.69 4.74
C ARG A 100 -15.33 9.94 6.22
N ARG A 101 -15.60 8.90 7.02
CA ARG A 101 -15.70 9.03 8.49
C ARG A 101 -14.38 9.48 9.10
N ASN A 102 -13.26 8.92 8.65
CA ASN A 102 -11.92 9.29 9.11
C ASN A 102 -11.64 10.78 8.87
N PHE A 103 -11.89 11.26 7.65
CA PHE A 103 -11.68 12.65 7.27
C PHE A 103 -12.62 13.59 8.05
N GLN A 104 -13.90 13.26 8.15
CA GLN A 104 -14.88 14.03 8.92
C GLN A 104 -14.47 14.19 10.38
N GLN A 105 -14.02 13.10 11.04
CA GLN A 105 -13.59 13.14 12.44
C GLN A 105 -12.32 13.95 12.66
N GLN A 106 -11.46 14.04 11.66
CA GLN A 106 -10.23 14.83 11.72
C GLN A 106 -10.42 16.28 11.22
N GLY A 107 -11.63 16.68 10.78
CA GLY A 107 -11.88 17.99 10.19
C GLY A 107 -11.11 18.24 8.90
N LEU A 108 -10.83 17.19 8.14
CA LEU A 108 -10.11 17.24 6.87
C LEU A 108 -11.07 17.16 5.68
N GLU A 109 -10.68 17.76 4.56
CA GLU A 109 -11.43 17.71 3.31
C GLU A 109 -10.71 16.81 2.29
N ALA A 110 -11.50 16.04 1.53
CA ALA A 110 -11.03 15.21 0.41
C ALA A 110 -12.16 14.94 -0.58
N ASP A 111 -11.81 14.73 -1.84
CA ASP A 111 -12.71 14.13 -2.84
C ASP A 111 -12.55 12.59 -2.77
N LEU A 112 -13.53 11.88 -2.23
CA LEU A 112 -13.48 10.44 -1.99
C LEU A 112 -14.52 9.72 -2.85
N ARG A 113 -14.05 8.82 -3.75
CA ARG A 113 -14.91 8.14 -4.74
C ARG A 113 -14.63 6.64 -4.78
N GLU A 114 -15.70 5.86 -4.90
CA GLU A 114 -15.58 4.48 -5.37
C GLU A 114 -15.18 4.49 -6.86
N ALA A 115 -14.04 3.92 -7.19
CA ALA A 115 -13.56 3.84 -8.57
C ALA A 115 -12.59 2.66 -8.76
N ASP A 116 -12.56 2.16 -10.00
CA ASP A 116 -11.59 1.18 -10.46
C ASP A 116 -10.28 1.89 -10.83
N GLY A 117 -9.17 1.47 -10.19
CA GLY A 117 -7.86 2.02 -10.49
C GLY A 117 -7.34 1.70 -11.90
N GLU A 118 -7.92 0.67 -12.55
CA GLU A 118 -7.63 0.32 -13.95
C GLU A 118 -8.34 1.25 -14.94
N HIS A 119 -9.35 2.04 -14.49
CA HIS A 119 -10.15 2.98 -15.30
C HIS A 119 -10.50 4.22 -14.46
N LEU A 120 -9.52 5.10 -14.23
CA LEU A 120 -9.69 6.27 -13.36
C LEU A 120 -10.63 7.32 -13.98
N PRO A 121 -11.66 7.79 -13.25
CA PRO A 121 -12.66 8.73 -13.77
C PRO A 121 -12.15 10.19 -13.73
N PHE A 122 -10.91 10.41 -14.17
CA PHE A 122 -10.27 11.73 -14.18
C PHE A 122 -9.70 12.04 -15.56
N ALA A 123 -9.66 13.32 -15.90
CA ALA A 123 -9.01 13.78 -17.11
C ALA A 123 -7.49 13.55 -17.07
N ASP A 124 -6.87 13.52 -18.25
CA ASP A 124 -5.41 13.49 -18.38
C ASP A 124 -4.78 14.67 -17.66
N ALA A 125 -3.56 14.51 -17.18
CA ALA A 125 -2.75 15.58 -16.60
C ALA A 125 -3.48 16.36 -15.47
N THR A 126 -4.19 15.64 -14.58
CA THR A 126 -4.97 16.25 -13.48
C THR A 126 -4.16 16.42 -12.20
N PHE A 127 -3.28 15.48 -11.86
CA PHE A 127 -2.63 15.41 -10.53
C PHE A 127 -1.13 15.70 -10.60
N ASP A 128 -0.60 16.29 -9.54
CA ASP A 128 0.84 16.53 -9.35
C ASP A 128 1.54 15.29 -8.79
N LEU A 129 0.83 14.51 -7.92
CA LEU A 129 1.25 13.23 -7.36
C LEU A 129 0.16 12.19 -7.52
N VAL A 130 0.55 10.97 -7.90
CA VAL A 130 -0.25 9.76 -7.72
C VAL A 130 0.45 8.83 -6.73
N TYR A 131 -0.24 8.43 -5.68
CA TYR A 131 0.24 7.53 -4.65
C TYR A 131 -0.60 6.25 -4.66
N ALA A 132 0.04 5.08 -4.79
CA ALA A 132 -0.63 3.78 -4.81
C ALA A 132 0.17 2.78 -3.95
N HIS A 133 -0.14 2.76 -2.66
CA HIS A 133 0.53 1.93 -1.67
C HIS A 133 -0.28 0.67 -1.40
N GLY A 134 0.28 -0.49 -1.74
CA GLY A 134 -0.38 -1.78 -1.45
C GLY A 134 -1.50 -2.17 -2.42
N VAL A 135 -1.55 -1.63 -3.64
CA VAL A 135 -2.66 -1.81 -4.59
C VAL A 135 -2.28 -2.68 -5.79
N VAL A 136 -1.19 -2.35 -6.48
CA VAL A 136 -0.80 -2.99 -7.74
C VAL A 136 -0.72 -4.52 -7.65
N GLN A 137 -0.33 -5.06 -6.51
CA GLN A 137 -0.23 -6.51 -6.28
C GLN A 137 -1.59 -7.21 -6.15
N TYR A 138 -2.65 -6.47 -5.90
CA TYR A 138 -4.02 -6.97 -5.73
C TYR A 138 -4.95 -6.60 -6.90
N THR A 139 -4.43 -5.95 -7.93
CA THR A 139 -5.17 -5.48 -9.10
C THR A 139 -5.18 -6.56 -10.18
N ALA A 140 -6.30 -6.75 -10.87
CA ALA A 140 -6.47 -7.75 -11.92
C ALA A 140 -5.49 -7.48 -13.08
N ASP A 141 -5.41 -6.22 -13.54
CA ASP A 141 -4.42 -5.75 -14.51
C ASP A 141 -3.57 -4.60 -13.93
N GLY A 142 -2.46 -4.95 -13.30
CA GLY A 142 -1.54 -3.96 -12.76
C GLY A 142 -0.90 -3.05 -13.82
N ALA A 143 -0.84 -3.47 -15.10
CA ALA A 143 -0.33 -2.61 -16.17
C ALA A 143 -1.35 -1.55 -16.56
N ALA A 144 -2.63 -1.91 -16.64
CA ALA A 144 -3.72 -0.95 -16.84
C ALA A 144 -3.74 0.10 -15.72
N LEU A 145 -3.68 -0.32 -14.44
CA LEU A 145 -3.62 0.59 -13.30
C LEU A 145 -2.44 1.55 -13.40
N VAL A 146 -1.23 1.06 -13.66
CA VAL A 146 -0.02 1.91 -13.78
C VAL A 146 -0.12 2.89 -14.94
N ASN A 147 -0.70 2.48 -16.08
CA ASN A 147 -0.93 3.34 -17.24
C ASN A 147 -1.96 4.44 -16.92
N GLU A 148 -3.05 4.12 -16.22
CA GLU A 148 -4.04 5.10 -15.77
C GLU A 148 -3.45 6.10 -14.78
N CYS A 149 -2.68 5.62 -13.79
CA CYS A 149 -1.93 6.49 -12.87
C CYS A 149 -1.02 7.46 -13.64
N ARG A 150 -0.31 6.96 -14.66
CA ARG A 150 0.54 7.80 -15.50
C ARG A 150 -0.28 8.77 -16.37
N ARG A 151 -1.43 8.35 -16.91
CA ARG A 151 -2.31 9.19 -17.74
C ARG A 151 -2.77 10.43 -16.97
N VAL A 152 -3.28 10.23 -15.75
CA VAL A 152 -3.84 11.31 -14.92
C VAL A 152 -2.78 12.22 -14.30
N LEU A 153 -1.49 11.84 -14.29
CA LEU A 153 -0.40 12.70 -13.86
C LEU A 153 -0.12 13.82 -14.86
N GLN A 154 0.22 14.99 -14.35
CA GLN A 154 0.74 16.10 -15.15
C GLN A 154 2.11 15.76 -15.75
N PRO A 155 2.52 16.39 -16.86
CA PRO A 155 3.91 16.36 -17.30
C PRO A 155 4.85 16.78 -16.17
N GLY A 156 5.86 15.96 -15.88
CA GLY A 156 6.76 16.17 -14.75
C GLY A 156 6.21 15.85 -13.38
N GLY A 157 4.95 15.40 -13.29
CA GLY A 157 4.33 14.91 -12.06
C GLY A 157 4.98 13.61 -11.54
N GLU A 158 4.77 13.31 -10.28
CA GLU A 158 5.41 12.21 -9.57
C GLU A 158 4.43 11.07 -9.28
N ALA A 159 4.94 9.84 -9.25
CA ALA A 159 4.18 8.70 -8.77
C ALA A 159 4.98 7.91 -7.73
N VAL A 160 4.28 7.43 -6.70
CA VAL A 160 4.83 6.49 -5.73
C VAL A 160 4.00 5.22 -5.77
N PHE A 161 4.65 4.10 -6.09
CA PHE A 161 4.02 2.77 -6.09
C PHE A 161 4.69 1.88 -5.06
N GLN A 162 3.92 1.00 -4.42
CA GLN A 162 4.46 -0.05 -3.57
C GLN A 162 3.90 -1.40 -3.98
N VAL A 163 4.78 -2.42 -4.05
CA VAL A 163 4.40 -3.81 -4.28
C VAL A 163 5.18 -4.75 -3.34
N TYR A 164 4.72 -6.00 -3.23
CA TYR A 164 5.42 -7.03 -2.45
C TYR A 164 6.58 -7.64 -3.23
N ASN A 165 7.72 -7.76 -2.55
CA ASN A 165 8.93 -8.35 -3.09
C ASN A 165 8.90 -9.89 -2.99
N ARG A 166 8.99 -10.58 -4.13
CA ARG A 166 8.96 -12.04 -4.20
C ARG A 166 10.14 -12.71 -3.49
N ILE A 167 11.31 -12.09 -3.48
CA ILE A 167 12.53 -12.62 -2.85
C ILE A 167 12.76 -12.14 -1.42
N SER A 168 11.73 -11.59 -0.77
CA SER A 168 11.83 -11.00 0.56
C SER A 168 12.03 -12.02 1.68
N TRP A 169 12.54 -11.50 2.82
CA TRP A 169 12.67 -12.24 4.06
C TRP A 169 11.32 -12.78 4.57
N LEU A 170 10.25 -11.99 4.44
CA LEU A 170 8.92 -12.38 4.93
C LEU A 170 8.32 -13.52 4.09
N ASN A 171 8.46 -13.45 2.76
CA ASN A 171 8.00 -14.50 1.87
C ASN A 171 8.78 -15.82 2.09
N ALA A 172 10.08 -15.73 2.38
CA ALA A 172 10.90 -16.91 2.72
C ALA A 172 10.48 -17.52 4.06
N LEU A 173 10.26 -16.67 5.09
CA LEU A 173 9.86 -17.11 6.43
C LEU A 173 8.45 -17.71 6.43
N SER A 174 7.48 -17.10 5.73
CA SER A 174 6.12 -17.61 5.57
C SER A 174 6.14 -19.05 5.03
N LYS A 175 6.90 -19.29 3.96
CA LYS A 175 7.04 -20.63 3.36
C LYS A 175 7.70 -21.64 4.31
N LEU A 176 8.78 -21.23 4.99
CA LEU A 176 9.51 -22.08 5.93
C LEU A 176 8.64 -22.48 7.12
N MET A 177 7.89 -21.54 7.68
CA MET A 177 7.06 -21.75 8.87
C MET A 177 5.65 -22.23 8.53
N LYS A 178 5.28 -22.28 7.26
CA LYS A 178 3.91 -22.59 6.78
C LYS A 178 2.84 -21.69 7.43
N VAL A 179 3.17 -20.40 7.57
CA VAL A 179 2.25 -19.37 8.08
C VAL A 179 1.83 -18.53 6.88
N PRO A 180 0.52 -18.44 6.58
CA PRO A 180 0.04 -17.63 5.46
C PRO A 180 0.37 -16.14 5.66
N LEU A 181 0.61 -15.46 4.56
CA LEU A 181 0.74 -14.01 4.55
C LEU A 181 -0.63 -13.35 4.63
N GLU A 182 -0.64 -12.12 5.10
CA GLU A 182 -1.85 -11.30 5.13
C GLU A 182 -2.46 -11.20 3.73
N HIS A 183 -3.78 -11.46 3.62
CA HIS A 183 -4.53 -11.50 2.36
C HIS A 183 -3.96 -12.45 1.29
N GLU A 184 -3.36 -13.57 1.71
CA GLU A 184 -2.89 -14.60 0.77
C GLU A 184 -4.05 -15.32 0.06
N ASP A 185 -5.26 -15.22 0.61
CA ASP A 185 -6.53 -15.71 0.08
C ASP A 185 -7.23 -14.72 -0.88
N ALA A 186 -6.67 -13.52 -1.08
CA ALA A 186 -7.20 -12.56 -2.03
C ALA A 186 -7.24 -13.16 -3.45
N PRO A 187 -8.27 -12.84 -4.26
CA PRO A 187 -8.43 -13.40 -5.61
C PRO A 187 -7.24 -13.08 -6.53
N VAL A 188 -6.57 -11.96 -6.27
CA VAL A 188 -5.32 -11.57 -6.92
C VAL A 188 -4.29 -11.25 -5.85
N LEU A 189 -3.15 -11.93 -5.89
CA LEU A 189 -1.95 -11.54 -5.13
C LEU A 189 -0.71 -11.83 -5.96
N LYS A 190 -0.13 -10.78 -6.55
CA LYS A 190 1.10 -10.86 -7.34
C LYS A 190 2.27 -10.30 -6.57
N LYS A 191 3.34 -11.10 -6.43
CA LYS A 191 4.61 -10.68 -5.84
C LYS A 191 5.61 -10.44 -6.97
N TYR A 192 6.33 -9.33 -6.93
CA TYR A 192 7.22 -8.89 -8.01
C TYR A 192 8.68 -9.05 -7.62
N SER A 193 9.54 -9.33 -8.59
CA SER A 193 10.96 -9.00 -8.48
C SER A 193 11.16 -7.51 -8.80
N ALA A 194 12.29 -6.93 -8.38
CA ALA A 194 12.61 -5.55 -8.73
C ALA A 194 12.70 -5.30 -10.25
N ALA A 195 13.14 -6.34 -11.02
CA ALA A 195 13.22 -6.26 -12.47
C ALA A 195 11.83 -6.24 -13.13
N GLU A 196 10.90 -7.11 -12.70
CA GLU A 196 9.52 -7.12 -13.20
C GLU A 196 8.80 -5.83 -12.84
N PHE A 197 9.00 -5.33 -11.62
CA PHE A 197 8.40 -4.08 -11.20
C PHE A 197 8.94 -2.90 -12.01
N ARG A 198 10.25 -2.85 -12.26
CA ARG A 198 10.85 -1.83 -13.15
C ARG A 198 10.32 -1.92 -14.58
N ALA A 199 10.11 -3.14 -15.10
CA ALA A 199 9.55 -3.35 -16.42
C ALA A 199 8.09 -2.85 -16.52
N LEU A 200 7.31 -3.01 -15.47
CA LEU A 200 5.94 -2.47 -15.36
C LEU A 200 5.92 -0.94 -15.44
N LEU A 201 6.96 -0.29 -14.89
CA LEU A 201 7.07 1.18 -14.78
C LEU A 201 7.82 1.84 -15.94
N ARG A 202 8.13 1.11 -17.04
CA ARG A 202 8.92 1.63 -18.18
C ARG A 202 8.36 2.85 -18.88
N GLY A 203 7.07 3.16 -18.69
CA GLY A 203 6.43 4.36 -19.25
C GLY A 203 6.84 5.67 -18.56
N PHE A 204 7.49 5.61 -17.38
CA PHE A 204 7.97 6.76 -16.65
C PHE A 204 9.39 7.16 -17.08
N SER A 205 9.68 8.46 -17.11
CA SER A 205 10.99 9.00 -17.52
C SER A 205 12.10 8.68 -16.51
N GLN A 206 11.76 8.61 -15.23
CA GLN A 206 12.65 8.26 -14.13
C GLN A 206 11.98 7.25 -13.22
N VAL A 207 12.71 6.20 -12.82
CA VAL A 207 12.24 5.16 -11.89
C VAL A 207 13.34 4.81 -10.91
N ARG A 208 13.12 5.14 -9.62
CA ARG A 208 13.99 4.75 -8.51
C ARG A 208 13.24 3.76 -7.62
N ILE A 209 13.74 2.52 -7.51
CA ILE A 209 13.15 1.49 -6.64
C ILE A 209 13.99 1.40 -5.37
N VAL A 210 13.31 1.33 -4.22
CA VAL A 210 13.90 1.17 -2.89
C VAL A 210 13.24 -0.02 -2.22
N GLU A 211 14.07 -0.94 -1.72
CA GLU A 211 13.62 -2.11 -0.96
C GLU A 211 13.54 -1.75 0.51
N GLU A 212 12.39 -1.96 1.13
CA GLU A 212 12.10 -1.59 2.53
C GLU A 212 11.23 -2.63 3.26
N ARG A 213 10.76 -2.28 4.44
CA ARG A 213 10.03 -3.14 5.39
C ARG A 213 10.85 -4.37 5.77
N PHE A 214 11.90 -4.09 6.54
CA PHE A 214 12.72 -5.10 7.20
C PHE A 214 12.05 -5.61 8.48
N PRO A 215 12.48 -6.76 9.03
CA PRO A 215 11.89 -7.29 10.24
C PRO A 215 11.89 -6.28 11.39
N VAL A 216 10.71 -6.10 11.99
CA VAL A 216 10.52 -5.32 13.22
C VAL A 216 9.99 -6.24 14.32
N LYS A 217 10.16 -5.84 15.57
CA LYS A 217 9.64 -6.62 16.70
C LYS A 217 8.12 -6.75 16.58
N SER A 218 7.62 -7.97 16.60
CA SER A 218 6.19 -8.24 16.57
C SER A 218 5.56 -7.92 17.90
N ARG A 219 4.47 -7.16 17.91
CA ARG A 219 3.60 -6.93 19.06
C ARG A 219 2.44 -7.93 19.12
N LEU A 220 2.10 -8.54 17.98
CA LEU A 220 0.97 -9.46 17.84
C LEU A 220 1.26 -10.87 18.35
N HIS A 221 2.54 -11.27 18.37
CA HIS A 221 2.95 -12.60 18.81
C HIS A 221 3.57 -12.54 20.19
N GLY A 222 2.81 -12.96 21.19
CA GLY A 222 3.28 -13.14 22.58
C GLY A 222 3.93 -14.50 22.84
N GLY A 223 4.42 -14.71 24.08
CA GLY A 223 4.99 -15.97 24.53
C GLY A 223 6.41 -16.24 24.00
N TRP A 224 6.92 -17.45 24.27
CA TRP A 224 8.31 -17.81 23.99
C TRP A 224 8.67 -17.76 22.47
N LYS A 225 7.72 -18.11 21.59
CA LYS A 225 7.90 -18.03 20.13
C LYS A 225 8.11 -16.59 19.66
N GLY A 226 7.29 -15.65 20.17
CA GLY A 226 7.44 -14.22 19.90
C GLY A 226 8.75 -13.67 20.43
N THR A 227 9.19 -14.09 21.63
CA THR A 227 10.49 -13.71 22.20
C THR A 227 11.64 -14.24 21.34
N MET A 228 11.61 -15.50 20.93
CA MET A 228 12.62 -16.06 20.01
C MET A 228 12.65 -15.29 18.68
N PHE A 229 11.51 -15.04 18.07
CA PHE A 229 11.45 -14.25 16.84
C PHE A 229 12.05 -12.87 17.03
N ASN A 230 11.60 -12.14 18.05
CA ASN A 230 12.03 -10.76 18.30
C ASN A 230 13.52 -10.64 18.68
N THR A 231 14.06 -11.60 19.43
CA THR A 231 15.44 -11.54 19.90
C THR A 231 16.42 -12.09 18.89
N PHE A 232 16.19 -13.30 18.41
CA PHE A 232 17.15 -13.95 17.51
C PHE A 232 16.97 -13.54 16.06
N PHE A 233 15.76 -13.69 15.51
CA PHE A 233 15.57 -13.40 14.09
C PHE A 233 15.66 -11.91 13.78
N VAL A 234 14.86 -11.09 14.46
CA VAL A 234 14.88 -9.64 14.25
C VAL A 234 16.21 -9.02 14.66
N GLY A 235 16.77 -9.46 15.79
CA GLY A 235 18.08 -9.00 16.27
C GLY A 235 19.20 -9.31 15.28
N THR A 236 19.32 -10.57 14.85
CA THR A 236 20.33 -11.00 13.89
C THR A 236 20.18 -10.30 12.55
N PHE A 237 18.94 -10.23 12.00
CA PHE A 237 18.70 -9.59 10.73
C PHE A 237 19.08 -8.10 10.76
N ASN A 238 18.76 -7.40 11.85
CA ASN A 238 19.06 -5.97 12.00
C ASN A 238 20.54 -5.69 12.34
N ALA A 239 21.29 -6.68 12.83
CA ALA A 239 22.73 -6.58 13.02
C ALA A 239 23.54 -6.70 11.71
N LEU A 240 22.92 -7.24 10.65
CA LEU A 240 23.58 -7.35 9.34
C LEU A 240 23.65 -5.98 8.65
N PRO A 241 24.75 -5.68 7.92
CA PRO A 241 24.86 -4.48 7.11
C PRO A 241 23.69 -4.35 6.12
N ARG A 242 23.09 -3.18 6.07
CA ARG A 242 21.95 -2.92 5.16
C ARG A 242 22.26 -3.23 3.69
N SER A 243 23.51 -3.04 3.25
CA SER A 243 23.97 -3.39 1.89
C SER A 243 23.78 -4.87 1.55
N LEU A 244 23.89 -5.77 2.54
CA LEU A 244 23.72 -7.22 2.36
C LEU A 244 22.24 -7.65 2.36
N VAL A 245 21.42 -7.03 3.19
CA VAL A 245 20.02 -7.45 3.42
C VAL A 245 19.00 -6.64 2.63
N ARG A 246 19.38 -5.50 2.05
CA ARG A 246 18.48 -4.55 1.40
C ARG A 246 17.55 -5.23 0.38
N ARG A 247 18.09 -6.02 -0.52
CA ARG A 247 17.32 -6.73 -1.56
C ARG A 247 16.23 -7.68 -1.03
N PHE A 248 16.28 -8.02 0.27
CA PHE A 248 15.34 -8.91 0.93
C PHE A 248 14.23 -8.15 1.68
N GLY A 249 14.14 -6.83 1.58
CA GLY A 249 13.02 -6.06 2.08
C GLY A 249 11.69 -6.58 1.51
N TRP A 250 10.62 -6.57 2.33
CA TRP A 250 9.30 -7.07 1.90
C TRP A 250 8.62 -6.16 0.88
N HIS A 251 8.86 -4.86 0.97
CA HIS A 251 8.31 -3.87 0.06
C HIS A 251 9.32 -3.43 -1.00
N LEU A 252 8.86 -3.31 -2.24
CA LEU A 252 9.51 -2.54 -3.28
C LEU A 252 8.73 -1.24 -3.43
N LEU A 253 9.35 -0.11 -3.08
CA LEU A 253 8.79 1.21 -3.32
C LEU A 253 9.44 1.82 -4.55
N ALA A 254 8.63 2.24 -5.51
CA ALA A 254 9.10 2.93 -6.70
C ALA A 254 8.69 4.40 -6.65
N PHE A 255 9.65 5.29 -6.84
CA PHE A 255 9.48 6.72 -7.03
C PHE A 255 9.70 7.00 -8.51
N CYS A 256 8.66 7.51 -9.17
CA CYS A 256 8.61 7.67 -10.61
C CYS A 256 8.34 9.13 -10.99
N ARG A 257 8.78 9.53 -12.17
CA ARG A 257 8.46 10.85 -12.78
C ARG A 257 7.94 10.66 -14.19
N LYS A 258 6.83 11.35 -14.49
CA LYS A 258 6.23 11.34 -15.84
C LYS A 258 6.99 12.19 -16.82
#